data_a1bc2f3d85911248fc637b69884ba528
#
_entry.id   a1bc2f3d85911248fc637b69884ba528
#
_cell.length_a   1.000
_cell.length_b   1.000
_cell.length_c   1.000
_cell.angle_alpha   90.00
_cell.angle_beta   90.00
_cell.angle_gamma   90.00
#
_symmetry.space_group_name_H-M   'P 1'
#
loop_
_entity.id
_entity.type
_entity.pdbx_description
1 polymer ?
#
loop_
_entity_poly.entity_id
_entity_poly.type
_entity_poly.pdbx_seq_one_letter_code
_entity_poly.pdbx_strand_id
1 'polypeptide(L)'
;MMLLGSLVNMLAIFAGCFVGVTLGRFIPERFNSAIEKSIALCVFYIGLDGVLAGSDTLVAILSMVLGVILGELLDLDGRIHALGDWVERRFAKKQSKTSISEGFVNASLLFCVGAMSIMGALDSGLTGNHATLYAKSTLDGITSIVYGSTMGAGVALSGVAVFLYQGLITLCASFIAPFLSEVVIAEMKCVGSLLIVGLSFNVLGITKIKVMNYVPAVFFPILLCTFM
;
A
#
# COMPACT_ATOMS: atom_id res chain seq x y z
N MET A 1 20.21 -12.51 -8.03
CA MET A 1 20.03 -11.40 -7.03
C MET A 1 18.63 -11.50 -6.46
N MET A 2 18.49 -11.92 -5.21
CA MET A 2 17.16 -12.18 -4.58
C MET A 2 16.22 -10.94 -4.58
N LEU A 3 16.76 -9.75 -4.41
CA LEU A 3 15.98 -8.51 -4.33
C LEU A 3 15.68 -7.85 -5.69
N LEU A 4 16.01 -8.50 -6.81
CA LEU A 4 15.89 -7.88 -8.14
C LEU A 4 14.44 -7.49 -8.46
N GLY A 5 13.48 -8.37 -8.17
CA GLY A 5 12.06 -8.08 -8.41
C GLY A 5 11.54 -6.87 -7.62
N SER A 6 11.88 -6.81 -6.32
CA SER A 6 11.50 -5.68 -5.46
C SER A 6 12.18 -4.36 -5.89
N LEU A 7 13.44 -4.44 -6.35
CA LEU A 7 14.16 -3.28 -6.87
C LEU A 7 13.51 -2.75 -8.16
N VAL A 8 13.16 -3.64 -9.08
CA VAL A 8 12.47 -3.27 -10.33
C VAL A 8 11.13 -2.63 -10.02
N ASN A 9 10.38 -3.16 -9.04
CA ASN A 9 9.10 -2.57 -8.62
C ASN A 9 9.29 -1.15 -8.06
N MET A 10 10.24 -0.94 -7.17
CA MET A 10 10.57 0.39 -6.65
C MET A 10 10.91 1.37 -7.78
N LEU A 11 11.75 0.96 -8.73
CA LEU A 11 12.14 1.82 -9.86
C LEU A 11 10.97 2.12 -10.79
N ALA A 12 10.07 1.15 -11.00
CA ALA A 12 8.85 1.37 -11.78
C ALA A 12 7.92 2.40 -11.11
N ILE A 13 7.76 2.33 -9.78
CA ILE A 13 6.99 3.31 -9.01
C ILE A 13 7.63 4.70 -9.11
N PHE A 14 8.95 4.82 -8.98
CA PHE A 14 9.64 6.10 -9.12
C PHE A 14 9.48 6.70 -10.53
N ALA A 15 9.68 5.89 -11.57
CA ALA A 15 9.52 6.32 -12.94
C ALA A 15 8.06 6.75 -13.23
N GLY A 16 7.10 5.93 -12.81
CA GLY A 16 5.67 6.23 -12.94
C GLY A 16 5.28 7.51 -12.21
N CYS A 17 5.71 7.68 -10.96
CA CYS A 17 5.46 8.89 -10.18
C CYS A 17 6.08 10.13 -10.85
N PHE A 18 7.32 10.05 -11.34
CA PHE A 18 7.98 11.15 -12.04
C PHE A 18 7.20 11.59 -13.29
N VAL A 19 6.77 10.63 -14.10
CA VAL A 19 5.91 10.87 -15.27
C VAL A 19 4.59 11.51 -14.83
N GLY A 20 3.94 10.94 -13.80
CA GLY A 20 2.66 11.40 -13.27
C GLY A 20 2.73 12.84 -12.75
N VAL A 21 3.72 13.17 -11.93
CA VAL A 21 3.91 14.53 -11.39
C VAL A 21 4.17 15.53 -12.52
N THR A 22 4.89 15.11 -13.57
CA THR A 22 5.17 15.97 -14.73
C THR A 22 3.89 16.21 -15.53
N LEU A 23 3.11 15.17 -15.81
CA LEU A 23 1.84 15.28 -16.54
C LEU A 23 0.78 16.06 -15.73
N GLY A 24 0.74 15.86 -14.42
CA GLY A 24 -0.22 16.51 -13.52
C GLY A 24 -0.16 18.05 -13.55
N ARG A 25 1.01 18.62 -13.90
CA ARG A 25 1.17 20.07 -14.05
C ARG A 25 0.37 20.67 -15.20
N PHE A 26 0.00 19.86 -16.18
CA PHE A 26 -0.77 20.29 -17.36
C PHE A 26 -2.28 20.06 -17.20
N ILE A 27 -2.70 19.40 -16.11
CA ILE A 27 -4.11 19.08 -15.86
C ILE A 27 -4.77 20.26 -15.12
N PRO A 28 -5.83 20.89 -15.66
CA PRO A 28 -6.57 21.93 -14.96
C PRO A 28 -7.20 21.40 -13.65
N GLU A 29 -7.29 22.26 -12.62
CA GLU A 29 -7.76 21.89 -11.27
C GLU A 29 -9.13 21.20 -11.24
N ARG A 30 -10.05 21.65 -12.09
CA ARG A 30 -11.39 21.03 -12.17
C ARG A 30 -11.34 19.56 -12.59
N PHE A 31 -10.36 19.17 -13.43
CA PHE A 31 -10.17 17.78 -13.84
C PHE A 31 -9.44 16.99 -12.76
N ASN A 32 -8.50 17.59 -12.03
CA ASN A 32 -7.80 16.93 -10.93
C ASN A 32 -8.79 16.39 -9.88
N SER A 33 -9.73 17.23 -9.42
CA SER A 33 -10.75 16.80 -8.44
C SER A 33 -11.65 15.67 -8.98
N ALA A 34 -12.02 15.74 -10.27
CA ALA A 34 -12.82 14.67 -10.88
C ALA A 34 -12.04 13.36 -11.02
N ILE A 35 -10.77 13.45 -11.43
CA ILE A 35 -9.85 12.30 -11.54
C ILE A 35 -9.62 11.67 -10.16
N GLU A 36 -9.35 12.48 -9.14
CA GLU A 36 -9.13 12.01 -7.76
C GLU A 36 -10.33 11.22 -7.23
N LYS A 37 -11.55 11.75 -7.40
CA LYS A 37 -12.78 11.03 -7.03
C LYS A 37 -12.99 9.75 -7.83
N SER A 38 -12.67 9.76 -9.12
CA SER A 38 -12.74 8.57 -9.97
C SER A 38 -11.74 7.50 -9.51
N ILE A 39 -10.51 7.90 -9.14
CA ILE A 39 -9.53 7.01 -8.56
C ILE A 39 -10.03 6.43 -7.24
N ALA A 40 -10.62 7.26 -6.36
CA ALA A 40 -11.15 6.80 -5.09
C ALA A 40 -12.24 5.72 -5.28
N LEU A 41 -13.11 5.87 -6.29
CA LEU A 41 -14.09 4.83 -6.63
C LEU A 41 -13.41 3.54 -7.15
N CYS A 42 -12.36 3.64 -7.95
CA CYS A 42 -11.59 2.47 -8.38
C CYS A 42 -10.89 1.79 -7.19
N VAL A 43 -10.34 2.57 -6.27
CA VAL A 43 -9.73 2.07 -5.04
C VAL A 43 -10.76 1.38 -4.14
N PHE A 44 -11.96 1.94 -4.06
CA PHE A 44 -13.09 1.30 -3.38
C PHE A 44 -13.42 -0.07 -3.99
N TYR A 45 -13.52 -0.14 -5.33
CA TYR A 45 -13.76 -1.40 -6.04
C TYR A 45 -12.66 -2.44 -5.77
N ILE A 46 -11.38 -2.04 -5.85
CA ILE A 46 -10.23 -2.92 -5.56
C ILE A 46 -10.28 -3.40 -4.10
N GLY A 47 -10.60 -2.50 -3.16
CA GLY A 47 -10.77 -2.85 -1.75
C GLY A 47 -11.91 -3.85 -1.55
N LEU A 48 -13.06 -3.62 -2.19
CA LEU A 48 -14.21 -4.52 -2.08
C LEU A 48 -13.90 -5.91 -2.65
N ASP A 49 -13.27 -5.99 -3.82
CA ASP A 49 -12.83 -7.26 -4.43
C ASP A 49 -11.88 -8.03 -3.50
N GLY A 50 -10.94 -7.31 -2.88
CA GLY A 50 -9.99 -7.94 -1.95
C GLY A 50 -10.61 -8.40 -0.63
N VAL A 51 -11.64 -7.72 -0.11
CA VAL A 51 -12.38 -8.14 1.08
C VAL A 51 -13.06 -9.49 0.87
N LEU A 52 -13.57 -9.73 -0.33
CA LEU A 52 -14.24 -11.00 -0.69
C LEU A 52 -13.27 -12.20 -0.79
N ALA A 53 -11.97 -11.98 -0.68
CA ALA A 53 -10.98 -13.07 -0.65
C ALA A 53 -10.90 -13.78 0.70
N GLY A 54 -11.31 -13.13 1.80
CA GLY A 54 -11.36 -13.73 3.14
C GLY A 54 -12.51 -14.71 3.29
N SER A 55 -12.31 -15.74 4.08
CA SER A 55 -13.29 -16.78 4.37
C SER A 55 -13.79 -16.75 5.82
N ASP A 56 -13.03 -16.13 6.72
CA ASP A 56 -13.35 -16.09 8.15
C ASP A 56 -13.55 -14.64 8.65
N THR A 57 -14.80 -14.26 8.77
CA THR A 57 -15.20 -12.93 9.28
C THR A 57 -14.69 -12.67 10.71
N LEU A 58 -14.55 -13.70 11.54
CA LEU A 58 -14.08 -13.55 12.92
C LEU A 58 -12.59 -13.19 12.94
N VAL A 59 -11.78 -13.84 12.10
CA VAL A 59 -10.36 -13.48 11.91
C VAL A 59 -10.23 -12.03 11.48
N ALA A 60 -11.05 -11.59 10.51
CA ALA A 60 -11.02 -10.20 10.04
C ALA A 60 -11.39 -9.21 11.17
N ILE A 61 -12.46 -9.47 11.93
CA ILE A 61 -12.90 -8.60 13.04
C ILE A 61 -11.82 -8.51 14.12
N LEU A 62 -11.30 -9.65 14.59
CA LEU A 62 -10.27 -9.68 15.62
C LEU A 62 -8.99 -9.00 15.17
N SER A 63 -8.58 -9.24 13.92
CA SER A 63 -7.41 -8.59 13.34
C SER A 63 -7.56 -7.07 13.33
N MET A 64 -8.71 -6.56 12.89
CA MET A 64 -8.98 -5.12 12.84
C MET A 64 -8.96 -4.50 14.24
N VAL A 65 -9.62 -5.13 15.23
CA VAL A 65 -9.70 -4.61 16.60
C VAL A 65 -8.32 -4.62 17.27
N LEU A 66 -7.60 -5.76 17.22
CA LEU A 66 -6.28 -5.86 17.83
C LEU A 66 -5.25 -4.96 17.11
N GLY A 67 -5.35 -4.90 15.79
CA GLY A 67 -4.46 -4.09 14.97
C GLY A 67 -4.61 -2.59 15.25
N VAL A 68 -5.84 -2.07 15.34
CA VAL A 68 -6.05 -0.66 15.62
C VAL A 68 -5.62 -0.29 17.04
N ILE A 69 -5.84 -1.16 18.02
CA ILE A 69 -5.37 -0.93 19.39
C ILE A 69 -3.85 -0.79 19.39
N LEU A 70 -3.15 -1.70 18.73
CA LEU A 70 -1.68 -1.63 18.64
C LEU A 70 -1.22 -0.38 17.87
N GLY A 71 -1.86 -0.05 16.77
CA GLY A 71 -1.52 1.12 15.95
C GLY A 71 -1.76 2.46 16.65
N GLU A 72 -2.87 2.58 17.41
CA GLU A 72 -3.14 3.77 18.24
C GLU A 72 -2.12 3.89 19.39
N LEU A 73 -1.74 2.78 20.03
CA LEU A 73 -0.70 2.78 21.07
C LEU A 73 0.65 3.24 20.51
N LEU A 74 0.96 2.90 19.26
CA LEU A 74 2.20 3.29 18.58
C LEU A 74 2.09 4.65 17.89
N ASP A 75 0.91 5.24 17.80
CA ASP A 75 0.60 6.47 17.04
C ASP A 75 1.24 6.46 15.63
N LEU A 76 0.96 5.38 14.87
CA LEU A 76 1.58 5.19 13.56
C LEU A 76 1.18 6.28 12.58
N ASP A 77 -0.07 6.73 12.61
CA ASP A 77 -0.59 7.79 11.75
C ASP A 77 0.16 9.11 12.00
N GLY A 78 0.29 9.51 13.27
CA GLY A 78 1.04 10.72 13.63
C GLY A 78 2.52 10.64 13.23
N ARG A 79 3.18 9.48 13.38
CA ARG A 79 4.58 9.29 12.97
C ARG A 79 4.75 9.39 11.45
N ILE A 80 3.84 8.83 10.67
CA ILE A 80 3.88 8.90 9.21
C ILE A 80 3.61 10.33 8.73
N HIS A 81 2.66 11.04 9.33
CA HIS A 81 2.44 12.45 9.04
C HIS A 81 3.68 13.28 9.38
N ALA A 82 4.30 13.07 10.53
CA ALA A 82 5.54 13.76 10.92
C ALA A 82 6.70 13.47 9.94
N LEU A 83 6.80 12.23 9.44
CA LEU A 83 7.77 11.87 8.39
C LEU A 83 7.47 12.61 7.08
N GLY A 84 6.22 12.65 6.65
CA GLY A 84 5.78 13.40 5.48
C GLY A 84 6.11 14.89 5.58
N ASP A 85 5.79 15.51 6.71
CA ASP A 85 6.10 16.91 6.99
C ASP A 85 7.62 17.19 7.01
N TRP A 86 8.41 16.24 7.54
CA TRP A 86 9.86 16.34 7.52
C TRP A 86 10.41 16.31 6.08
N VAL A 87 9.92 15.38 5.25
CA VAL A 87 10.29 15.31 3.83
C VAL A 87 9.87 16.56 3.09
N GLU A 88 8.65 17.05 3.33
CA GLU A 88 8.13 18.26 2.70
C GLU A 88 9.00 19.48 3.04
N ARG A 89 9.36 19.65 4.31
CA ARG A 89 10.28 20.73 4.75
C ARG A 89 11.66 20.64 4.13
N ARG A 90 12.15 19.41 3.85
CA ARG A 90 13.51 19.19 3.34
C ARG A 90 13.59 19.30 1.82
N PHE A 91 12.57 18.88 1.09
CA PHE A 91 12.64 18.67 -0.36
C PHE A 91 11.59 19.44 -1.16
N ALA A 92 10.47 19.85 -0.58
CA ALA A 92 9.42 20.55 -1.31
C ALA A 92 9.66 22.07 -1.30
N LYS A 93 9.63 22.68 -2.46
CA LYS A 93 9.38 24.12 -2.60
C LYS A 93 7.91 24.36 -2.26
N LYS A 94 7.64 25.39 -1.47
CA LYS A 94 6.40 25.84 -0.80
C LYS A 94 5.03 25.77 -1.55
N GLN A 95 4.81 24.93 -2.56
CA GLN A 95 3.61 24.96 -3.41
C GLN A 95 3.05 23.57 -3.79
N SER A 96 3.21 22.54 -2.95
CA SER A 96 2.46 21.29 -3.17
C SER A 96 1.06 21.42 -2.58
N LYS A 97 0.01 21.27 -3.40
CA LYS A 97 -1.40 21.34 -2.97
C LYS A 97 -1.85 20.06 -2.25
N THR A 98 -1.10 18.97 -2.38
CA THR A 98 -1.39 17.66 -1.78
C THR A 98 -0.32 17.34 -0.75
N SER A 99 -0.72 16.84 0.41
CA SER A 99 0.21 16.41 1.46
C SER A 99 1.06 15.24 0.97
N ILE A 100 2.38 15.34 1.14
CA ILE A 100 3.30 14.23 0.82
C ILE A 100 2.92 12.98 1.59
N SER A 101 2.47 13.12 2.84
CA SER A 101 2.04 12.00 3.66
C SER A 101 0.81 11.29 3.11
N GLU A 102 -0.18 12.02 2.59
CA GLU A 102 -1.37 11.43 1.97
C GLU A 102 -1.01 10.61 0.74
N GLY A 103 -0.23 11.16 -0.18
CA GLY A 103 0.24 10.43 -1.36
C GLY A 103 1.05 9.18 -0.99
N PHE A 104 1.91 9.28 0.03
CA PHE A 104 2.68 8.15 0.55
C PHE A 104 1.79 7.05 1.13
N VAL A 105 0.84 7.41 2.01
CA VAL A 105 -0.06 6.45 2.68
C VAL A 105 -0.93 5.72 1.67
N ASN A 106 -1.61 6.49 0.80
CA ASN A 106 -2.50 5.94 -0.22
C ASN A 106 -1.78 4.94 -1.13
N ALA A 107 -0.64 5.33 -1.68
CA ALA A 107 0.12 4.49 -2.59
C ALA A 107 0.75 3.28 -1.86
N SER A 108 1.29 3.47 -0.65
CA SER A 108 1.91 2.36 0.10
C SER A 108 0.90 1.28 0.45
N LEU A 109 -0.30 1.64 0.92
CA LEU A 109 -1.34 0.66 1.21
C LEU A 109 -1.77 -0.09 -0.05
N LEU A 110 -2.05 0.63 -1.13
CA LEU A 110 -2.46 -0.01 -2.38
C LEU A 110 -1.40 -0.98 -2.92
N PHE A 111 -0.13 -0.59 -2.87
CA PHE A 111 0.96 -1.39 -3.45
C PHE A 111 1.42 -2.54 -2.54
N CYS A 112 1.33 -2.40 -1.21
CA CYS A 112 1.78 -3.44 -0.29
C CYS A 112 0.73 -4.52 -0.02
N VAL A 113 -0.57 -4.16 0.01
CA VAL A 113 -1.66 -5.04 0.50
C VAL A 113 -2.05 -6.18 -0.46
N GLY A 114 -1.69 -6.11 -1.73
CA GLY A 114 -2.08 -7.13 -2.71
C GLY A 114 -1.40 -8.50 -2.49
N ALA A 115 -2.12 -9.61 -2.70
CA ALA A 115 -1.57 -10.97 -2.63
C ALA A 115 -0.32 -11.17 -3.53
N MET A 116 -0.28 -10.52 -4.69
CA MET A 116 0.89 -10.54 -5.58
C MET A 116 2.16 -9.98 -4.92
N SER A 117 2.03 -9.06 -3.96
CA SER A 117 3.17 -8.49 -3.25
C SER A 117 3.82 -9.53 -2.34
N ILE A 118 3.01 -10.31 -1.63
CA ILE A 118 3.46 -11.35 -0.71
C ILE A 118 3.96 -12.57 -1.48
N MET A 119 3.11 -13.13 -2.37
CA MET A 119 3.46 -14.32 -3.15
C MET A 119 4.67 -14.08 -4.04
N GLY A 120 4.72 -12.95 -4.73
CA GLY A 120 5.87 -12.61 -5.58
C GLY A 120 7.17 -12.43 -4.79
N ALA A 121 7.10 -11.89 -3.58
CA ALA A 121 8.27 -11.77 -2.70
C ALA A 121 8.73 -13.14 -2.17
N LEU A 122 7.78 -14.02 -1.82
CA LEU A 122 8.08 -15.42 -1.44
C LEU A 122 8.72 -16.21 -2.59
N ASP A 123 8.12 -16.17 -3.79
CA ASP A 123 8.66 -16.83 -4.98
C ASP A 123 10.08 -16.35 -5.29
N SER A 124 10.28 -15.04 -5.21
CA SER A 124 11.58 -14.40 -5.42
C SER A 124 12.63 -14.88 -4.42
N GLY A 125 12.25 -15.07 -3.15
CA GLY A 125 13.14 -15.52 -2.09
C GLY A 125 13.41 -17.02 -2.08
N LEU A 126 12.39 -17.85 -2.36
CA LEU A 126 12.48 -19.31 -2.28
C LEU A 126 13.04 -19.93 -3.55
N THR A 127 12.64 -19.43 -4.71
CA THR A 127 12.96 -20.05 -6.02
C THR A 127 13.81 -19.17 -6.93
N GLY A 128 14.00 -17.89 -6.58
CA GLY A 128 14.64 -16.91 -7.45
C GLY A 128 13.77 -16.50 -8.65
N ASN A 129 12.48 -16.87 -8.67
CA ASN A 129 11.56 -16.48 -9.73
C ASN A 129 10.95 -15.10 -9.44
N HIS A 130 11.23 -14.14 -10.30
CA HIS A 130 10.77 -12.75 -10.15
C HIS A 130 9.57 -12.40 -11.04
N ALA A 131 9.00 -13.36 -11.79
CA ALA A 131 7.97 -13.10 -12.79
C ALA A 131 6.74 -12.36 -12.20
N THR A 132 6.25 -12.81 -11.04
CA THR A 132 5.12 -12.19 -10.32
C THR A 132 5.43 -10.74 -9.93
N LEU A 133 6.66 -10.46 -9.43
CA LEU A 133 7.07 -9.10 -9.06
C LEU A 133 7.26 -8.21 -10.30
N TYR A 134 7.69 -8.75 -11.45
CA TYR A 134 7.77 -7.97 -12.69
C TYR A 134 6.40 -7.60 -13.23
N ALA A 135 5.44 -8.54 -13.23
CA ALA A 135 4.06 -8.24 -13.58
C ALA A 135 3.48 -7.14 -12.66
N LYS A 136 3.71 -7.29 -11.35
CA LYS A 136 3.32 -6.28 -10.37
C LYS A 136 4.00 -4.93 -10.61
N SER A 137 5.29 -4.90 -10.93
CA SER A 137 6.03 -3.66 -11.23
C SER A 137 5.40 -2.87 -12.38
N THR A 138 4.87 -3.58 -13.37
CA THR A 138 4.15 -2.93 -14.49
C THR A 138 2.86 -2.30 -14.00
N LEU A 139 2.07 -3.01 -13.18
CA LEU A 139 0.82 -2.50 -12.61
C LEU A 139 1.07 -1.31 -11.69
N ASP A 140 2.01 -1.45 -10.74
CA ASP A 140 2.36 -0.40 -9.79
C ASP A 140 2.93 0.84 -10.49
N GLY A 141 3.74 0.65 -11.54
CA GLY A 141 4.30 1.73 -12.36
C GLY A 141 3.20 2.53 -13.07
N ILE A 142 2.26 1.85 -13.72
CA ILE A 142 1.12 2.51 -14.39
C ILE A 142 0.25 3.25 -13.37
N THR A 143 -0.08 2.59 -12.25
CA THR A 143 -0.87 3.21 -11.18
C THR A 143 -0.15 4.41 -10.58
N SER A 144 1.18 4.36 -10.47
CA SER A 144 1.99 5.48 -9.98
C SER A 144 1.97 6.69 -10.90
N ILE A 145 1.75 6.53 -12.22
CA ILE A 145 1.54 7.66 -13.13
C ILE A 145 0.26 8.39 -12.74
N VAL A 146 -0.82 7.65 -12.54
CA VAL A 146 -2.13 8.21 -12.18
C VAL A 146 -2.08 8.86 -10.80
N TYR A 147 -1.54 8.17 -9.81
CA TYR A 147 -1.40 8.69 -8.44
C TYR A 147 -0.42 9.87 -8.36
N GLY A 148 0.70 9.81 -9.09
CA GLY A 148 1.66 10.90 -9.15
C GLY A 148 1.06 12.18 -9.73
N SER A 149 0.15 12.05 -10.72
CA SER A 149 -0.52 13.21 -11.32
C SER A 149 -1.52 13.90 -10.39
N THR A 150 -2.14 13.16 -9.46
CA THR A 150 -3.19 13.64 -8.55
C THR A 150 -2.67 13.90 -7.14
N MET A 151 -1.88 12.98 -6.58
CA MET A 151 -1.39 13.00 -5.20
C MET A 151 0.06 13.50 -5.08
N GLY A 152 0.72 13.73 -6.21
CA GLY A 152 2.05 14.37 -6.23
C GLY A 152 3.21 13.45 -5.82
N ALA A 153 4.32 14.09 -5.40
CA ALA A 153 5.60 13.42 -5.15
C ALA A 153 5.61 12.44 -3.95
N GLY A 154 4.61 12.51 -3.07
CA GLY A 154 4.47 11.58 -1.95
C GLY A 154 4.39 10.12 -2.40
N VAL A 155 3.82 9.87 -3.58
CA VAL A 155 3.74 8.54 -4.20
C VAL A 155 5.12 7.91 -4.42
N ALA A 156 6.16 8.69 -4.73
CA ALA A 156 7.51 8.15 -4.88
C ALA A 156 8.02 7.49 -3.59
N LEU A 157 7.70 8.04 -2.41
CA LEU A 157 8.12 7.45 -1.13
C LEU A 157 7.54 6.05 -0.92
N SER A 158 6.36 5.76 -1.50
CA SER A 158 5.79 4.41 -1.43
C SER A 158 6.66 3.36 -2.12
N GLY A 159 7.43 3.74 -3.14
CA GLY A 159 8.40 2.84 -3.77
C GLY A 159 9.44 2.31 -2.78
N VAL A 160 9.91 3.18 -1.86
CA VAL A 160 10.81 2.77 -0.78
C VAL A 160 10.10 1.82 0.20
N ALA A 161 8.87 2.14 0.61
CA ALA A 161 8.10 1.29 1.51
C ALA A 161 7.83 -0.09 0.88
N VAL A 162 7.46 -0.14 -0.40
CA VAL A 162 7.27 -1.39 -1.16
C VAL A 162 8.57 -2.20 -1.24
N PHE A 163 9.70 -1.55 -1.52
CA PHE A 163 11.01 -2.21 -1.57
C PHE A 163 11.38 -2.83 -0.21
N LEU A 164 11.19 -2.08 0.87
CA LEU A 164 11.46 -2.58 2.22
C LEU A 164 10.52 -3.73 2.59
N TYR A 165 9.23 -3.60 2.32
CA TYR A 165 8.23 -4.62 2.60
C TYR A 165 8.49 -5.92 1.81
N GLN A 166 8.58 -5.84 0.48
CA GLN A 166 8.84 -6.99 -0.38
C GLN A 166 10.24 -7.55 -0.15
N GLY A 167 11.23 -6.68 0.05
CA GLY A 167 12.60 -7.07 0.33
C GLY A 167 12.72 -7.85 1.64
N LEU A 168 12.04 -7.42 2.69
CA LEU A 168 12.00 -8.12 3.98
C LEU A 168 11.37 -9.51 3.83
N ILE A 169 10.21 -9.62 3.16
CA ILE A 169 9.56 -10.91 2.88
C ILE A 169 10.51 -11.81 2.06
N THR A 170 11.13 -11.28 1.02
CA THR A 170 12.07 -12.03 0.15
C THR A 170 13.26 -12.56 0.95
N LEU A 171 13.87 -11.74 1.80
CA LEU A 171 15.03 -12.14 2.61
C LEU A 171 14.67 -13.16 3.69
N CYS A 172 13.48 -13.03 4.26
CA CYS A 172 12.97 -13.90 5.30
C CYS A 172 12.12 -15.07 4.74
N ALA A 173 12.05 -15.24 3.41
CA ALA A 173 11.11 -16.15 2.76
C ALA A 173 11.14 -17.58 3.32
N SER A 174 12.32 -18.16 3.50
CA SER A 174 12.47 -19.53 4.03
C SER A 174 11.96 -19.68 5.48
N PHE A 175 12.01 -18.58 6.26
CA PHE A 175 11.54 -18.57 7.64
C PHE A 175 10.04 -18.27 7.74
N ILE A 176 9.52 -17.42 6.86
CA ILE A 176 8.13 -16.92 6.91
C ILE A 176 7.18 -17.87 6.17
N ALA A 177 7.64 -18.51 5.08
CA ALA A 177 6.80 -19.35 4.22
C ALA A 177 5.96 -20.39 4.97
N PRO A 178 6.45 -21.10 6.02
CA PRO A 178 5.65 -22.07 6.75
C PRO A 178 4.43 -21.46 7.45
N PHE A 179 4.44 -20.16 7.74
CA PHE A 179 3.35 -19.43 8.43
C PHE A 179 2.39 -18.73 7.47
N LEU A 180 2.75 -18.66 6.18
CA LEU A 180 1.97 -17.98 5.15
C LEU A 180 1.29 -18.99 4.22
N SER A 181 0.33 -19.77 4.77
CA SER A 181 -0.55 -20.61 3.95
C SER A 181 -1.44 -19.74 3.04
N GLU A 182 -2.03 -20.33 2.00
CA GLU A 182 -2.97 -19.62 1.11
C GLU A 182 -4.14 -19.01 1.89
N VAL A 183 -4.62 -19.67 2.93
CA VAL A 183 -5.68 -19.16 3.81
C VAL A 183 -5.20 -17.92 4.56
N VAL A 184 -4.02 -17.96 5.18
CA VAL A 184 -3.44 -16.80 5.88
C VAL A 184 -3.28 -15.61 4.94
N ILE A 185 -2.78 -15.85 3.73
CA ILE A 185 -2.58 -14.80 2.72
C ILE A 185 -3.93 -14.21 2.28
N ALA A 186 -4.96 -15.04 2.12
CA ALA A 186 -6.31 -14.60 1.78
C ALA A 186 -6.91 -13.71 2.90
N GLU A 187 -6.75 -14.10 4.16
CA GLU A 187 -7.20 -13.30 5.30
C GLU A 187 -6.40 -12.00 5.45
N MET A 188 -5.07 -12.03 5.24
CA MET A 188 -4.25 -10.80 5.20
C MET A 188 -4.69 -9.86 4.08
N LYS A 189 -5.02 -10.41 2.90
CA LYS A 189 -5.58 -9.64 1.78
C LYS A 189 -6.92 -9.03 2.16
N CYS A 190 -7.82 -9.80 2.79
CA CYS A 190 -9.13 -9.33 3.26
C CYS A 190 -8.97 -8.14 4.21
N VAL A 191 -8.20 -8.31 5.29
CA VAL A 191 -7.96 -7.28 6.30
C VAL A 191 -7.32 -6.03 5.67
N GLY A 192 -6.27 -6.21 4.87
CA GLY A 192 -5.63 -5.08 4.19
C GLY A 192 -6.55 -4.36 3.21
N SER A 193 -7.46 -5.10 2.57
CA SER A 193 -8.44 -4.52 1.66
C SER A 193 -9.53 -3.73 2.38
N LEU A 194 -9.87 -4.07 3.62
CA LEU A 194 -10.70 -3.22 4.48
C LEU A 194 -10.04 -1.86 4.72
N LEU A 195 -8.72 -1.81 4.88
CA LEU A 195 -7.98 -0.54 4.99
C LEU A 195 -8.07 0.27 3.69
N ILE A 196 -7.99 -0.40 2.54
CA ILE A 196 -8.13 0.23 1.22
C ILE A 196 -9.53 0.83 1.05
N VAL A 197 -10.58 0.14 1.50
CA VAL A 197 -11.96 0.68 1.54
C VAL A 197 -12.02 1.93 2.42
N GLY A 198 -11.48 1.88 3.64
CA GLY A 198 -11.43 3.03 4.54
C GLY A 198 -10.68 4.22 3.93
N LEU A 199 -9.58 3.92 3.22
CA LEU A 199 -8.80 4.92 2.51
C LEU A 199 -9.60 5.60 1.39
N SER A 200 -10.36 4.82 0.60
CA SER A 200 -11.21 5.38 -0.46
C SER A 200 -12.25 6.36 0.09
N PHE A 201 -12.85 6.04 1.25
CA PHE A 201 -13.77 6.94 1.92
C PHE A 201 -13.13 8.24 2.39
N ASN A 202 -11.87 8.18 2.85
CA ASN A 202 -11.12 9.38 3.19
C ASN A 202 -10.88 10.26 1.95
N VAL A 203 -10.44 9.66 0.83
CA VAL A 203 -10.21 10.40 -0.43
C VAL A 203 -11.49 11.00 -0.99
N LEU A 204 -12.63 10.32 -0.83
CA LEU A 204 -13.95 10.85 -1.18
C LEU A 204 -14.44 11.96 -0.22
N GLY A 205 -13.74 12.20 0.90
CA GLY A 205 -14.12 13.16 1.91
C GLY A 205 -15.30 12.72 2.80
N ILE A 206 -15.66 11.44 2.77
CA ILE A 206 -16.77 10.87 3.56
C ILE A 206 -16.35 10.66 5.01
N THR A 207 -15.08 10.23 5.25
CA THR A 207 -14.53 9.93 6.57
C THR A 207 -13.16 10.58 6.78
N LYS A 208 -12.65 10.46 8.02
CA LYS A 208 -11.28 10.86 8.42
C LYS A 208 -10.65 9.74 9.27
N ILE A 209 -10.66 8.51 8.77
CA ILE A 209 -10.09 7.36 9.45
C ILE A 209 -8.56 7.47 9.43
N LYS A 210 -7.92 7.30 10.58
CA LYS A 210 -6.45 7.21 10.69
C LYS A 210 -5.97 5.83 10.19
N VAL A 211 -6.02 5.62 8.88
CA VAL A 211 -5.83 4.29 8.28
C VAL A 211 -4.48 3.68 8.63
N MET A 212 -3.44 4.48 8.86
CA MET A 212 -2.13 3.98 9.25
C MET A 212 -2.13 3.28 10.61
N ASN A 213 -3.03 3.66 11.53
CA ASN A 213 -3.16 2.98 12.82
C ASN A 213 -3.79 1.57 12.69
N TYR A 214 -4.39 1.26 11.56
CA TYR A 214 -4.92 -0.08 11.26
C TYR A 214 -3.91 -0.99 10.54
N VAL A 215 -2.76 -0.48 10.08
CA VAL A 215 -1.77 -1.28 9.33
C VAL A 215 -1.31 -2.54 10.09
N PRO A 216 -1.10 -2.53 11.41
CA PRO A 216 -0.75 -3.75 12.14
C PRO A 216 -1.78 -4.87 11.99
N ALA A 217 -3.07 -4.54 11.75
CA ALA A 217 -4.13 -5.53 11.57
C ALA A 217 -3.83 -6.53 10.44
N VAL A 218 -3.13 -6.10 9.39
CA VAL A 218 -2.79 -6.95 8.23
C VAL A 218 -1.95 -8.16 8.63
N PHE A 219 -1.21 -8.08 9.73
CA PHE A 219 -0.32 -9.16 10.19
C PHE A 219 -0.96 -10.09 11.23
N PHE A 220 -2.07 -9.71 11.85
CA PHE A 220 -2.76 -10.54 12.86
C PHE A 220 -3.30 -11.86 12.32
N PRO A 221 -3.76 -12.00 11.05
CA PRO A 221 -4.15 -13.30 10.52
C PRO A 221 -3.08 -14.37 10.60
N ILE A 222 -1.78 -14.00 10.54
CA ILE A 222 -0.66 -14.94 10.71
C ILE A 222 -0.74 -15.66 12.06
N LEU A 223 -1.13 -14.92 13.11
CA LEU A 223 -1.28 -15.48 14.46
C LEU A 223 -2.65 -16.16 14.62
N LEU A 224 -3.73 -15.50 14.24
CA LEU A 224 -5.08 -15.97 14.49
C LEU A 224 -5.40 -17.27 13.76
N CYS A 225 -5.03 -17.40 12.47
CA CYS A 225 -5.25 -18.63 11.72
C CYS A 225 -4.40 -19.82 12.21
N THR A 226 -3.40 -19.59 13.07
CA THR A 226 -2.61 -20.66 13.67
C THR A 226 -3.34 -21.24 14.91
N PHE A 227 -4.21 -20.45 15.56
CA PHE A 227 -4.91 -20.83 16.79
C PHE A 227 -6.39 -21.14 16.56
N MET A 228 -6.93 -20.82 15.43
CA MET A 228 -8.32 -21.09 15.02
C MET A 228 -8.36 -22.16 13.94
#